data_7f47de3f787512df22022c953e4a091c
#
_entry.id   7f47de3f787512df22022c953e4a091c
#
_cell.length_a   1.000
_cell.length_b   1.000
_cell.length_c   1.000
_cell.angle_alpha   90.00
_cell.angle_beta   90.00
_cell.angle_gamma   90.00
#
_symmetry.space_group_name_H-M   'P 1'
#
loop_
_entity.id
_entity.type
_entity.pdbx_description
1 polymer ?
#
loop_
_entity_poly.entity_id
_entity_poly.type
_entity_poly.pdbx_seq_one_letter_code
_entity_poly.pdbx_strand_id
1 'polypeptide(L)'
;MNNRWVPLLIICSTVVLGHILSRIHISKYKHRYIETGEFRDKFIDLVNYYTEHCCVNQEMYIDCIRNVNVIQAELGDDGVIAEFLDPLKNVRGKNYQLLVNTLPEMKFFSSQLDNIIIRQRLQQLFNLCDDAMIKHLGALERMIENESKKLWNPFACFSNGVRWLIGLPLDILCWMGIISEHKNLTLQSKSVFKCV
;
A
#
# COMPACT_ATOMS: atom_id res chain seq x y z
N MET A 1 -12.99 48.66 14.36
CA MET A 1 -11.81 47.81 14.08
C MET A 1 -11.88 47.39 12.62
N ASN A 2 -10.85 47.73 11.84
CA ASN A 2 -10.85 47.46 10.38
C ASN A 2 -10.64 45.97 10.09
N ASN A 3 -11.71 45.25 9.70
CA ASN A 3 -11.70 43.83 9.37
C ASN A 3 -10.91 43.48 8.08
N ARG A 4 -10.06 44.39 7.59
CA ARG A 4 -9.28 44.18 6.33
C ARG A 4 -8.26 43.04 6.40
N TRP A 5 -7.80 42.68 7.63
CA TRP A 5 -6.83 41.64 7.84
C TRP A 5 -7.42 40.21 7.94
N VAL A 6 -8.75 40.12 8.17
CA VAL A 6 -9.45 38.83 8.35
C VAL A 6 -9.29 37.91 7.14
N PRO A 7 -9.51 38.37 5.88
CA PRO A 7 -9.34 37.50 4.73
C PRO A 7 -7.89 36.99 4.57
N LEU A 8 -6.90 37.84 4.84
CA LEU A 8 -5.50 37.50 4.77
C LEU A 8 -5.11 36.46 5.83
N LEU A 9 -5.61 36.57 7.04
CA LEU A 9 -5.41 35.59 8.11
C LEU A 9 -6.02 34.23 7.75
N ILE A 10 -7.22 34.23 7.14
CA ILE A 10 -7.87 32.99 6.68
C ILE A 10 -7.01 32.30 5.61
N ILE A 11 -6.54 33.04 4.61
CA ILE A 11 -5.68 32.49 3.55
C ILE A 11 -4.39 31.92 4.14
N CYS A 12 -3.69 32.69 5.00
CA CYS A 12 -2.45 32.22 5.62
C CYS A 12 -2.67 30.96 6.47
N SER A 13 -3.74 30.92 7.29
CA SER A 13 -4.04 29.75 8.11
C SER A 13 -4.37 28.51 7.27
N THR A 14 -5.08 28.69 6.15
CA THR A 14 -5.39 27.57 5.21
C THR A 14 -4.14 27.03 4.54
N VAL A 15 -3.20 27.90 4.14
CA VAL A 15 -1.90 27.48 3.58
C VAL A 15 -1.08 26.71 4.62
N VAL A 16 -1.01 27.20 5.85
CA VAL A 16 -0.28 26.52 6.95
C VAL A 16 -0.91 25.15 7.23
N LEU A 17 -2.24 25.06 7.29
CA LEU A 17 -2.95 23.80 7.46
C LEU A 17 -2.61 22.81 6.33
N GLY A 18 -2.68 23.25 5.08
CA GLY A 18 -2.33 22.41 3.92
C GLY A 18 -0.87 21.93 3.96
N HIS A 19 0.05 22.79 4.44
CA HIS A 19 1.46 22.41 4.61
C HIS A 19 1.63 21.31 5.68
N ILE A 20 0.93 21.44 6.82
CA ILE A 20 0.93 20.43 7.89
C ILE A 20 0.38 19.09 7.37
N LEU A 21 -0.75 19.14 6.66
CA LEU A 21 -1.37 17.93 6.09
C LEU A 21 -0.44 17.22 5.10
N SER A 22 0.21 17.96 4.20
CA SER A 22 1.18 17.37 3.27
C SER A 22 2.36 16.73 4.00
N ARG A 23 2.85 17.32 5.09
CA ARG A 23 3.90 16.70 5.93
C ARG A 23 3.44 15.40 6.59
N ILE A 24 2.21 15.36 7.08
CA ILE A 24 1.62 14.15 7.67
C ILE A 24 1.52 13.04 6.60
N HIS A 25 1.06 13.37 5.40
CA HIS A 25 0.98 12.40 4.30
C HIS A 25 2.36 11.87 3.89
N ILE A 26 3.36 12.74 3.75
CA ILE A 26 4.74 12.32 3.44
C ILE A 26 5.27 11.39 4.53
N SER A 27 5.06 11.72 5.80
CA SER A 27 5.50 10.88 6.94
C SER A 27 4.84 9.50 6.88
N LYS A 28 3.53 9.45 6.60
CA LYS A 28 2.78 8.20 6.46
C LYS A 28 3.30 7.35 5.28
N TYR A 29 3.53 7.95 4.11
CA TYR A 29 4.06 7.21 2.96
C TYR A 29 5.49 6.72 3.19
N LYS A 30 6.33 7.52 3.86
CA LYS A 30 7.70 7.10 4.24
C LYS A 30 7.68 5.93 5.21
N HIS A 31 6.78 5.93 6.19
CA HIS A 31 6.64 4.82 7.12
C HIS A 31 6.28 3.52 6.37
N ARG A 32 5.25 3.57 5.52
CA ARG A 32 4.85 2.42 4.70
C ARG A 32 5.96 1.96 3.75
N TYR A 33 6.72 2.88 3.16
CA TYR A 33 7.87 2.58 2.32
C TYR A 33 8.94 1.80 3.09
N ILE A 34 9.29 2.27 4.30
CA ILE A 34 10.28 1.61 5.16
C ILE A 34 9.77 0.21 5.58
N GLU A 35 8.54 0.11 6.07
CA GLU A 35 7.96 -1.17 6.51
C GLU A 35 7.92 -2.20 5.37
N THR A 36 7.50 -1.79 4.17
CA THR A 36 7.48 -2.69 3.00
C THR A 36 8.89 -3.07 2.57
N GLY A 37 9.86 -2.14 2.61
CA GLY A 37 11.27 -2.40 2.30
C GLY A 37 11.89 -3.40 3.27
N GLU A 38 11.75 -3.18 4.58
CA GLU A 38 12.26 -4.09 5.61
C GLU A 38 11.64 -5.49 5.50
N PHE A 39 10.33 -5.57 5.20
CA PHE A 39 9.69 -6.84 4.98
C PHE A 39 10.24 -7.55 3.74
N ARG A 40 10.43 -6.81 2.64
CA ARG A 40 10.99 -7.34 1.40
C ARG A 40 12.38 -7.93 1.63
N ASP A 41 13.25 -7.22 2.35
CA ASP A 41 14.61 -7.69 2.65
C ASP A 41 14.56 -9.00 3.46
N LYS A 42 13.73 -9.07 4.50
CA LYS A 42 13.51 -10.29 5.29
C LYS A 42 12.96 -11.45 4.45
N PHE A 43 12.05 -11.15 3.53
CA PHE A 43 11.49 -12.15 2.62
C PHE A 43 12.54 -12.69 1.66
N ILE A 44 13.40 -11.82 1.10
CA ILE A 44 14.50 -12.22 0.23
C ILE A 44 15.51 -13.09 0.99
N ASP A 45 15.88 -12.71 2.21
CA ASP A 45 16.78 -13.51 3.05
C ASP A 45 16.20 -14.91 3.34
N LEU A 46 14.90 -14.98 3.64
CA LEU A 46 14.20 -16.25 3.82
C LEU A 46 14.21 -17.12 2.55
N VAL A 47 13.94 -16.51 1.39
CA VAL A 47 13.94 -17.19 0.07
C VAL A 47 15.34 -17.68 -0.28
N ASN A 48 16.37 -16.87 -0.06
CA ASN A 48 17.77 -17.27 -0.31
C ASN A 48 18.16 -18.44 0.57
N TYR A 49 17.89 -18.36 1.88
CA TYR A 49 18.14 -19.47 2.80
C TYR A 49 17.44 -20.76 2.36
N TYR A 50 16.15 -20.64 1.98
CA TYR A 50 15.37 -21.78 1.51
C TYR A 50 15.93 -22.39 0.22
N THR A 51 16.41 -21.56 -0.69
CA THR A 51 16.96 -22.02 -1.97
C THR A 51 18.31 -22.75 -1.77
N GLU A 52 19.13 -22.28 -0.82
CA GLU A 52 20.45 -22.86 -0.51
C GLU A 52 20.36 -24.14 0.30
N HIS A 53 19.47 -24.17 1.30
CA HIS A 53 19.42 -25.25 2.29
C HIS A 53 18.27 -26.24 2.07
N CYS A 54 17.38 -25.98 1.11
CA CYS A 54 16.19 -26.79 0.84
C CYS A 54 15.28 -27.00 2.08
N CYS A 55 15.37 -26.10 3.06
CA CYS A 55 14.57 -26.13 4.27
C CYS A 55 14.22 -24.71 4.73
N VAL A 56 13.15 -24.57 5.49
CA VAL A 56 12.68 -23.28 6.00
C VAL A 56 13.40 -22.95 7.32
N ASN A 57 14.07 -21.80 7.38
CA ASN A 57 14.53 -21.25 8.65
C ASN A 57 13.33 -20.79 9.46
N GLN A 58 13.09 -21.43 10.60
CA GLN A 58 11.89 -21.22 11.39
C GLN A 58 11.78 -19.80 11.98
N GLU A 59 12.89 -19.19 12.35
CA GLU A 59 12.95 -17.84 12.93
C GLU A 59 12.59 -16.79 11.85
N MET A 60 13.27 -16.82 10.71
CA MET A 60 13.00 -15.94 9.58
C MET A 60 11.56 -16.08 9.08
N TYR A 61 11.06 -17.32 9.05
CA TYR A 61 9.68 -17.60 8.63
C TYR A 61 8.65 -16.97 9.58
N ILE A 62 8.86 -17.10 10.90
CA ILE A 62 7.97 -16.50 11.91
C ILE A 62 7.97 -14.98 11.77
N ASP A 63 9.11 -14.36 11.53
CA ASP A 63 9.22 -12.91 11.36
C ASP A 63 8.46 -12.42 10.12
N CYS A 64 8.52 -13.17 9.02
CA CYS A 64 7.71 -12.87 7.84
C CYS A 64 6.21 -13.06 8.09
N ILE A 65 5.80 -14.17 8.73
CA ILE A 65 4.38 -14.47 9.00
C ILE A 65 3.72 -13.42 9.89
N ARG A 66 4.44 -12.83 10.84
CA ARG A 66 3.87 -11.79 11.73
C ARG A 66 3.36 -10.58 10.95
N ASN A 67 4.06 -10.20 9.89
CA ASN A 67 3.79 -8.97 9.15
C ASN A 67 3.08 -9.21 7.80
N VAL A 68 2.98 -10.45 7.35
CA VAL A 68 2.48 -10.82 6.01
C VAL A 68 1.11 -10.22 5.70
N ASN A 69 0.17 -10.26 6.64
CA ASN A 69 -1.19 -9.77 6.41
C ASN A 69 -1.22 -8.24 6.26
N VAL A 70 -0.37 -7.52 7.00
CA VAL A 70 -0.27 -6.06 6.93
C VAL A 70 0.31 -5.67 5.57
N ILE A 71 1.42 -6.30 5.17
CA ILE A 71 2.05 -6.01 3.88
C ILE A 71 1.17 -6.45 2.71
N GLN A 72 0.51 -7.61 2.79
CA GLN A 72 -0.45 -8.04 1.76
C GLN A 72 -1.59 -7.05 1.58
N ALA A 73 -2.13 -6.49 2.67
CA ALA A 73 -3.15 -5.46 2.61
C ALA A 73 -2.62 -4.14 2.01
N GLU A 74 -1.36 -3.79 2.27
CA GLU A 74 -0.69 -2.63 1.70
C GLU A 74 -0.46 -2.77 0.18
N LEU A 75 -0.13 -3.97 -0.30
CA LEU A 75 0.04 -4.25 -1.72
C LEU A 75 -1.28 -4.11 -2.49
N GLY A 76 -2.44 -4.33 -1.83
CA GLY A 76 -3.75 -4.24 -2.46
C GLY A 76 -3.87 -5.12 -3.71
N ASP A 77 -4.32 -4.54 -4.82
CA ASP A 77 -4.51 -5.26 -6.09
C ASP A 77 -3.20 -5.78 -6.69
N ASP A 78 -2.06 -5.12 -6.43
CA ASP A 78 -0.74 -5.56 -6.92
C ASP A 78 -0.29 -6.84 -6.23
N GLY A 79 -0.77 -7.13 -5.02
CA GLY A 79 -0.51 -8.35 -4.26
C GLY A 79 -1.46 -9.51 -4.58
N VAL A 80 -2.35 -9.39 -5.58
CA VAL A 80 -3.39 -10.39 -5.87
C VAL A 80 -3.33 -10.82 -7.34
N ILE A 81 -3.30 -12.13 -7.57
CA ILE A 81 -3.50 -12.70 -8.91
C ILE A 81 -4.99 -13.00 -9.08
N ALA A 82 -5.64 -12.30 -10.02
CA ALA A 82 -7.08 -12.40 -10.25
C ALA A 82 -7.50 -13.83 -10.65
N GLU A 83 -6.76 -14.45 -11.56
CA GLU A 83 -6.97 -15.84 -11.98
C GLU A 83 -5.64 -16.60 -11.89
N PHE A 84 -5.62 -17.62 -11.09
CA PHE A 84 -4.45 -18.48 -10.86
C PHE A 84 -4.79 -19.92 -11.22
N LEU A 85 -3.96 -20.55 -12.06
CA LEU A 85 -4.03 -21.97 -12.35
C LEU A 85 -2.99 -22.68 -11.48
N ASP A 86 -3.44 -23.54 -10.57
CA ASP A 86 -2.56 -24.42 -9.83
C ASP A 86 -2.11 -25.59 -10.74
N PRO A 87 -0.85 -25.61 -11.19
CA PRO A 87 -0.37 -26.64 -12.11
C PRO A 87 -0.28 -28.02 -11.47
N LEU A 88 -0.24 -28.09 -10.12
CA LEU A 88 -0.17 -29.37 -9.40
C LEU A 88 -1.55 -29.99 -9.20
N LYS A 89 -2.55 -29.16 -8.96
CA LYS A 89 -3.94 -29.60 -8.70
C LYS A 89 -4.83 -29.47 -9.91
N ASN A 90 -4.37 -28.82 -10.97
CA ASN A 90 -5.13 -28.48 -12.18
C ASN A 90 -6.45 -27.74 -11.85
N VAL A 91 -6.43 -26.92 -10.81
CA VAL A 91 -7.59 -26.15 -10.33
C VAL A 91 -7.36 -24.67 -10.61
N ARG A 92 -8.39 -24.01 -11.15
CA ARG A 92 -8.41 -22.54 -11.28
C ARG A 92 -8.87 -21.95 -9.97
N GLY A 93 -8.02 -21.13 -9.37
CA GLY A 93 -8.33 -20.28 -8.23
C GLY A 93 -8.57 -18.84 -8.67
N LYS A 94 -9.34 -18.11 -7.87
CA LYS A 94 -9.53 -16.65 -8.04
C LYS A 94 -8.96 -15.93 -6.83
N ASN A 95 -8.47 -14.70 -7.05
CA ASN A 95 -7.99 -13.83 -5.98
C ASN A 95 -6.89 -14.46 -5.11
N TYR A 96 -5.87 -15.03 -5.76
CA TYR A 96 -4.74 -15.61 -5.05
C TYR A 96 -3.88 -14.50 -4.44
N GLN A 97 -3.85 -14.42 -3.11
CA GLN A 97 -3.03 -13.49 -2.36
C GLN A 97 -1.57 -13.96 -2.35
N LEU A 98 -0.70 -13.19 -2.98
CA LEU A 98 0.69 -13.59 -3.24
C LEU A 98 1.43 -13.96 -1.95
N LEU A 99 1.61 -13.02 -1.04
CA LEU A 99 2.43 -13.24 0.17
C LEU A 99 1.80 -14.24 1.14
N VAL A 100 0.49 -14.08 1.39
CA VAL A 100 -0.25 -14.91 2.37
C VAL A 100 -0.29 -16.37 1.96
N ASN A 101 -0.34 -16.67 0.66
CA ASN A 101 -0.40 -18.04 0.17
C ASN A 101 0.98 -18.63 -0.10
N THR A 102 1.96 -17.82 -0.55
CA THR A 102 3.31 -18.30 -0.90
C THR A 102 4.10 -18.76 0.33
N LEU A 103 4.00 -18.06 1.46
CA LEU A 103 4.74 -18.45 2.67
C LEU A 103 4.33 -19.84 3.20
N PRO A 104 3.03 -20.18 3.35
CA PRO A 104 2.62 -21.54 3.71
C PRO A 104 3.01 -22.59 2.67
N GLU A 105 2.94 -22.28 1.37
CA GLU A 105 3.36 -23.21 0.32
C GLU A 105 4.86 -23.53 0.41
N MET A 106 5.72 -22.54 0.69
CA MET A 106 7.15 -22.74 0.93
C MET A 106 7.38 -23.80 2.02
N LYS A 107 6.67 -23.68 3.14
CA LYS A 107 6.78 -24.64 4.25
C LYS A 107 6.25 -26.03 3.87
N PHE A 108 5.11 -26.08 3.18
CA PHE A 108 4.48 -27.34 2.79
C PHE A 108 5.35 -28.15 1.82
N PHE A 109 5.98 -27.49 0.86
CA PHE A 109 6.77 -28.15 -0.17
C PHE A 109 8.26 -28.31 0.17
N SER A 110 8.70 -27.93 1.36
CA SER A 110 10.11 -28.06 1.77
C SER A 110 10.68 -29.49 1.65
N SER A 111 9.85 -30.51 1.86
CA SER A 111 10.24 -31.92 1.71
C SER A 111 10.14 -32.46 0.27
N GLN A 112 9.69 -31.67 -0.69
CA GLN A 112 9.42 -32.10 -2.07
C GLN A 112 10.22 -31.30 -3.12
N LEU A 113 11.29 -30.60 -2.68
CA LEU A 113 12.10 -29.75 -3.57
C LEU A 113 12.92 -30.50 -4.64
N ASP A 114 13.05 -31.83 -4.52
CA ASP A 114 13.63 -32.66 -5.57
C ASP A 114 12.77 -32.69 -6.84
N ASN A 115 11.48 -32.31 -6.71
CA ASN A 115 10.58 -32.19 -7.85
C ASN A 115 10.82 -30.87 -8.58
N ILE A 116 11.32 -30.93 -9.80
CA ILE A 116 11.62 -29.74 -10.64
C ILE A 116 10.39 -28.84 -10.83
N ILE A 117 9.20 -29.40 -10.97
CA ILE A 117 7.96 -28.65 -11.21
C ILE A 117 7.63 -27.83 -9.97
N ILE A 118 7.76 -28.40 -8.77
CA ILE A 118 7.51 -27.71 -7.50
C ILE A 118 8.52 -26.58 -7.31
N ARG A 119 9.79 -26.85 -7.56
CA ARG A 119 10.86 -25.85 -7.46
C ARG A 119 10.62 -24.67 -8.39
N GLN A 120 10.31 -24.93 -9.66
CA GLN A 120 10.01 -23.87 -10.65
C GLN A 120 8.79 -23.04 -10.26
N ARG A 121 7.74 -23.69 -9.76
CA ARG A 121 6.54 -23.01 -9.27
C ARG A 121 6.87 -22.07 -8.11
N LEU A 122 7.55 -22.56 -7.09
CA LEU A 122 7.93 -21.74 -5.93
C LEU A 122 8.80 -20.56 -6.36
N GLN A 123 9.77 -20.78 -7.26
CA GLN A 123 10.59 -19.69 -7.77
C GLN A 123 9.77 -18.64 -8.52
N GLN A 124 8.76 -19.04 -9.30
CA GLN A 124 7.84 -18.10 -9.96
C GLN A 124 7.03 -17.30 -8.92
N LEU A 125 6.52 -17.95 -7.87
CA LEU A 125 5.78 -17.28 -6.82
C LEU A 125 6.67 -16.29 -6.05
N PHE A 126 7.92 -16.64 -5.75
CA PHE A 126 8.86 -15.73 -5.10
C PHE A 126 9.14 -14.48 -5.96
N ASN A 127 9.37 -14.68 -7.26
CA ASN A 127 9.57 -13.58 -8.19
C ASN A 127 8.33 -12.67 -8.26
N LEU A 128 7.12 -13.23 -8.31
CA LEU A 128 5.87 -12.45 -8.33
C LEU A 128 5.66 -11.68 -7.02
N CYS A 129 6.02 -12.26 -5.88
CA CYS A 129 5.98 -11.56 -4.59
C CYS A 129 6.95 -10.37 -4.56
N ASP A 130 8.18 -10.59 -5.03
CA ASP A 130 9.21 -9.54 -5.08
C ASP A 130 8.82 -8.43 -6.06
N ASP A 131 8.36 -8.77 -7.26
CA ASP A 131 7.89 -7.81 -8.27
C ASP A 131 6.72 -6.96 -7.74
N ALA A 132 5.76 -7.57 -7.02
CA ALA A 132 4.65 -6.85 -6.41
C ALA A 132 5.14 -5.84 -5.36
N MET A 133 6.09 -6.24 -4.51
CA MET A 133 6.69 -5.35 -3.51
C MET A 133 7.49 -4.22 -4.15
N ILE A 134 8.30 -4.50 -5.16
CA ILE A 134 9.07 -3.47 -5.91
C ILE A 134 8.11 -2.46 -6.56
N LYS A 135 7.05 -2.95 -7.20
CA LYS A 135 6.05 -2.09 -7.83
C LYS A 135 5.37 -1.16 -6.81
N HIS A 136 5.01 -1.71 -5.66
CA HIS A 136 4.42 -0.94 -4.57
C HIS A 136 5.39 0.10 -3.99
N LEU A 137 6.65 -0.27 -3.74
CA LEU A 137 7.69 0.66 -3.30
C LEU A 137 7.88 1.82 -4.30
N GLY A 138 7.94 1.53 -5.59
CA GLY A 138 8.03 2.56 -6.63
C GLY A 138 6.79 3.45 -6.71
N ALA A 139 5.61 2.95 -6.35
CA ALA A 139 4.40 3.77 -6.24
C ALA A 139 4.46 4.70 -5.02
N LEU A 140 4.89 4.20 -3.87
CA LEU A 140 5.07 5.00 -2.64
C LEU A 140 6.13 6.08 -2.82
N GLU A 141 7.26 5.78 -3.47
CA GLU A 141 8.30 6.75 -3.77
C GLU A 141 7.77 7.92 -4.62
N ARG A 142 7.01 7.61 -5.68
CA ARG A 142 6.34 8.64 -6.50
C ARG A 142 5.35 9.47 -5.70
N MET A 143 4.61 8.86 -4.76
CA MET A 143 3.69 9.60 -3.88
C MET A 143 4.45 10.55 -2.95
N ILE A 144 5.57 10.10 -2.36
CA ILE A 144 6.45 10.93 -1.51
C ILE A 144 7.01 12.10 -2.31
N GLU A 145 7.49 11.84 -3.52
CA GLU A 145 8.05 12.89 -4.40
C GLU A 145 6.98 13.93 -4.77
N ASN A 146 5.79 13.48 -5.18
CA ASN A 146 4.69 14.35 -5.55
C ASN A 146 4.22 15.22 -4.37
N GLU A 147 4.06 14.64 -3.17
CA GLU A 147 3.69 15.41 -1.99
C GLU A 147 4.80 16.36 -1.56
N SER A 148 6.08 15.96 -1.71
CA SER A 148 7.22 16.83 -1.43
C SER A 148 7.26 18.06 -2.36
N LYS A 149 6.95 17.89 -3.64
CA LYS A 149 6.85 19.01 -4.60
C LYS A 149 5.74 19.99 -4.21
N LYS A 150 4.61 19.49 -3.67
CA LYS A 150 3.50 20.33 -3.21
C LYS A 150 3.87 21.22 -2.01
N LEU A 151 4.78 20.76 -1.12
CA LEU A 151 5.22 21.55 0.02
C LEU A 151 5.83 22.90 -0.36
N TRP A 152 6.50 22.99 -1.50
CA TRP A 152 7.14 24.21 -2.00
C TRP A 152 6.20 25.10 -2.82
N ASN A 153 4.96 24.64 -3.08
CA ASN A 153 3.97 25.39 -3.84
C ASN A 153 2.86 25.89 -2.90
N PRO A 154 2.79 27.19 -2.59
CA PRO A 154 1.79 27.76 -1.68
C PRO A 154 0.35 27.58 -2.19
N PHE A 155 0.13 27.58 -3.51
CA PHE A 155 -1.20 27.32 -4.10
C PHE A 155 -1.63 25.86 -3.91
N ALA A 156 -0.72 24.91 -4.00
CA ALA A 156 -1.00 23.50 -3.74
C ALA A 156 -1.31 23.28 -2.24
N CYS A 157 -0.57 23.92 -1.34
CA CYS A 157 -0.85 23.90 0.09
C CYS A 157 -2.22 24.52 0.40
N PHE A 158 -2.55 25.66 -0.20
CA PHE A 158 -3.87 26.26 -0.05
C PHE A 158 -4.99 25.33 -0.51
N SER A 159 -4.85 24.73 -1.72
CA SER A 159 -5.81 23.76 -2.25
C SER A 159 -6.01 22.56 -1.32
N ASN A 160 -4.93 21.99 -0.76
CA ASN A 160 -5.00 20.89 0.19
C ASN A 160 -5.71 21.31 1.49
N GLY A 161 -5.43 22.51 2.01
CA GLY A 161 -6.11 23.06 3.19
C GLY A 161 -7.62 23.25 2.96
N VAL A 162 -8.01 23.79 1.80
CA VAL A 162 -9.41 23.99 1.43
C VAL A 162 -10.13 22.64 1.29
N ARG A 163 -9.51 21.66 0.62
CA ARG A 163 -10.09 20.30 0.48
C ARG A 163 -10.37 19.65 1.83
N TRP A 164 -9.46 19.82 2.79
CA TRP A 164 -9.64 19.28 4.13
C TRP A 164 -10.78 20.00 4.88
N LEU A 165 -10.83 21.34 4.80
CA LEU A 165 -11.88 22.14 5.43
C LEU A 165 -13.28 21.84 4.89
N ILE A 166 -13.40 21.51 3.59
CA ILE A 166 -14.67 21.13 2.96
C ILE A 166 -15.00 19.65 3.23
N GLY A 167 -14.00 18.77 3.17
CA GLY A 167 -14.18 17.33 3.35
C GLY A 167 -14.61 16.97 4.77
N LEU A 168 -14.03 17.58 5.79
CA LEU A 168 -14.31 17.26 7.19
C LEU A 168 -15.79 17.44 7.58
N PRO A 169 -16.47 18.56 7.23
CA PRO A 169 -17.92 18.68 7.47
C PRO A 169 -18.75 17.65 6.71
N LEU A 170 -18.38 17.30 5.48
CA LEU A 170 -19.09 16.29 4.69
C LEU A 170 -18.93 14.89 5.32
N ASP A 171 -17.73 14.52 5.77
CA ASP A 171 -17.49 13.26 6.46
C ASP A 171 -18.27 13.18 7.78
N ILE A 172 -18.35 14.27 8.55
CA ILE A 172 -19.14 14.34 9.78
C ILE A 172 -20.64 14.18 9.48
N LEU A 173 -21.16 14.85 8.44
CA LEU A 173 -22.55 14.74 8.02
C LEU A 173 -22.90 13.34 7.53
N CYS A 174 -21.99 12.67 6.83
CA CYS A 174 -22.12 11.25 6.46
C CYS A 174 -22.14 10.35 7.70
N TRP A 175 -21.25 10.62 8.66
CA TRP A 175 -21.17 9.82 9.90
C TRP A 175 -22.41 9.99 10.77
N MET A 176 -23.00 11.21 10.83
CA MET A 176 -24.25 11.47 11.55
C MET A 176 -25.52 10.92 10.83
N GLY A 177 -25.37 10.27 9.67
CA GLY A 177 -26.48 9.71 8.91
C GLY A 177 -27.40 10.75 8.25
N ILE A 178 -27.04 12.04 8.25
CA ILE A 178 -27.81 13.12 7.64
C ILE A 178 -27.74 13.04 6.11
N ILE A 179 -26.66 12.46 5.57
CA ILE A 179 -26.46 12.18 4.14
C ILE A 179 -26.35 10.66 3.96
N SER A 180 -27.48 9.95 4.07
CA SER A 180 -27.47 8.48 4.05
C SER A 180 -27.47 7.86 2.63
N GLU A 181 -27.49 8.63 1.56
CA GLU A 181 -27.71 8.11 0.19
C GLU A 181 -26.63 8.41 -0.87
N HIS A 182 -25.44 8.88 -0.52
CA HIS A 182 -24.42 9.18 -1.55
C HIS A 182 -23.13 8.36 -1.44
N LYS A 183 -23.22 7.04 -1.23
CA LYS A 183 -22.08 6.13 -1.49
C LYS A 183 -21.56 6.25 -2.94
N ASN A 184 -22.39 6.68 -3.88
CA ASN A 184 -22.02 6.87 -5.28
C ASN A 184 -21.29 8.19 -5.55
N LEU A 185 -21.50 9.24 -4.78
CA LEU A 185 -20.82 10.53 -4.97
C LEU A 185 -19.37 10.53 -4.46
N THR A 186 -19.07 9.83 -3.37
CA THR A 186 -17.70 9.69 -2.86
C THR A 186 -16.83 8.82 -3.75
N LEU A 187 -17.40 7.82 -4.42
CA LEU A 187 -16.70 7.04 -5.44
C LEU A 187 -16.47 7.84 -6.73
N GLN A 188 -17.43 8.66 -7.15
CA GLN A 188 -17.24 9.55 -8.32
C GLN A 188 -16.25 10.69 -7.99
N SER A 189 -16.26 11.26 -6.78
CA SER A 189 -15.28 12.29 -6.42
C SER A 189 -13.86 11.72 -6.36
N LYS A 190 -13.66 10.49 -5.90
CA LYS A 190 -12.36 9.80 -5.95
C LYS A 190 -11.92 9.50 -7.39
N SER A 191 -12.84 9.25 -8.33
CA SER A 191 -12.53 9.02 -9.74
C SER A 191 -12.25 10.32 -10.51
N VAL A 192 -12.97 11.40 -10.20
CA VAL A 192 -12.75 12.73 -10.81
C VAL A 192 -11.43 13.36 -10.37
N PHE A 193 -10.96 13.08 -9.13
CA PHE A 193 -9.68 13.56 -8.63
C PHE A 193 -8.48 12.65 -8.98
N LYS A 194 -8.69 11.53 -9.68
CA LYS A 194 -7.60 10.72 -10.27
C LYS A 194 -7.09 11.25 -11.62
N CYS A 195 -7.77 12.21 -12.24
CA CYS A 195 -7.47 12.73 -13.57
C CYS A 195 -6.98 14.18 -13.59
N VAL A 196 -6.44 14.74 -12.50
CA VAL A 196 -5.77 16.05 -12.51
C VAL A 196 -4.42 15.96 -11.85
#